data_dea09459b1152ffa3d0f4f594fc0d9d4
#
_entry.id   dea09459b1152ffa3d0f4f594fc0d9d4
#
_cell.length_a   1.000
_cell.length_b   1.000
_cell.length_c   1.000
_cell.angle_alpha   90.00
_cell.angle_beta   90.00
_cell.angle_gamma   90.00
#
_symmetry.space_group_name_H-M   'P 1'
#
loop_
_entity.id
_entity.type
_entity.pdbx_description
1 polymer ?
#
loop_
_entity_poly.entity_id
_entity_poly.type
_entity_poly.pdbx_seq_one_letter_code
_entity_poly.pdbx_strand_id
1 'polypeptide(L)'
;MKHREYSWPYGNEVGQEEIIRSDVLVLGGGLSGCFAAIAAARKGLSVVVVEKGAAEKSGAAGTGFDHWESACTNPCSEVTPEEIANAYVREQDWYSNGIAHYIECREG
;
A
#
# COMPACT_ATOMS: atom_id res chain seq x y z
N MET A 1 -14.73 -26.41 -22.73
CA MET A 1 -14.07 -26.10 -21.45
C MET A 1 -15.10 -26.20 -20.33
N LYS A 2 -14.96 -27.15 -19.40
CA LYS A 2 -15.87 -27.23 -18.25
C LYS A 2 -15.45 -26.12 -17.27
N HIS A 3 -16.31 -25.14 -17.04
CA HIS A 3 -16.15 -24.21 -15.96
C HIS A 3 -16.10 -24.99 -14.64
N ARG A 4 -14.99 -24.90 -13.90
CA ARG A 4 -14.96 -25.33 -12.51
C ARG A 4 -15.78 -24.31 -11.70
N GLU A 5 -16.89 -24.73 -11.16
CA GLU A 5 -17.55 -23.98 -10.08
C GLU A 5 -16.62 -24.03 -8.85
N TYR A 6 -16.08 -22.90 -8.49
CA TYR A 6 -15.38 -22.73 -7.23
C TYR A 6 -16.43 -22.40 -6.17
N SER A 7 -16.71 -23.35 -5.29
CA SER A 7 -17.46 -23.02 -4.08
C SER A 7 -16.52 -22.35 -3.08
N TRP A 8 -17.00 -21.25 -2.49
CA TRP A 8 -16.27 -20.59 -1.39
C TRP A 8 -16.16 -21.54 -0.21
N PRO A 9 -14.94 -21.82 0.33
CA PRO A 9 -14.72 -22.86 1.33
C PRO A 9 -15.25 -22.50 2.73
N TYR A 10 -15.62 -21.26 2.94
CA TYR A 10 -16.16 -20.78 4.21
C TYR A 10 -17.68 -20.64 4.09
N GLY A 11 -18.43 -21.09 5.11
CA GLY A 11 -19.89 -20.95 5.13
C GLY A 11 -20.30 -19.50 4.95
N ASN A 12 -21.14 -19.24 3.96
CA ASN A 12 -21.80 -17.94 3.78
C ASN A 12 -22.98 -17.85 4.75
N GLU A 13 -22.76 -18.09 6.01
CA GLU A 13 -23.78 -17.71 7.01
C GLU A 13 -23.73 -16.19 7.08
N VAL A 14 -24.53 -15.57 6.22
CA VAL A 14 -24.79 -14.14 6.28
C VAL A 14 -25.60 -13.93 7.54
N GLY A 15 -24.94 -13.48 8.59
CA GLY A 15 -25.59 -13.08 9.85
C GLY A 15 -26.39 -11.80 9.66
N GLN A 16 -26.58 -11.06 10.70
CA GLN A 16 -27.22 -9.76 10.65
C GLN A 16 -26.39 -8.81 9.80
N GLU A 17 -26.95 -8.27 8.72
CA GLU A 17 -26.28 -7.25 7.91
C GLU A 17 -26.16 -5.93 8.71
N GLU A 18 -24.94 -5.41 8.78
CA GLU A 18 -24.68 -4.07 9.30
C GLU A 18 -24.33 -3.14 8.12
N ILE A 19 -25.10 -2.08 7.96
CA ILE A 19 -24.87 -1.08 6.91
C ILE A 19 -24.09 0.09 7.50
N ILE A 20 -22.82 0.21 7.12
CA ILE A 20 -21.99 1.35 7.49
C ILE A 20 -21.87 2.30 6.30
N ARG A 21 -22.11 3.59 6.54
CA ARG A 21 -22.01 4.64 5.51
C ARG A 21 -20.82 5.52 5.79
N SER A 22 -20.05 5.82 4.75
CA SER A 22 -18.89 6.72 4.82
C SER A 22 -18.70 7.44 3.48
N ASP A 23 -17.94 8.53 3.50
CA ASP A 23 -17.56 9.24 2.27
C ASP A 23 -16.51 8.47 1.49
N VAL A 24 -15.63 7.74 2.19
CA VAL A 24 -14.53 6.97 1.59
C VAL A 24 -14.50 5.57 2.20
N LEU A 25 -14.43 4.56 1.33
CA LEU A 25 -14.16 3.18 1.68
C LEU A 25 -12.75 2.81 1.23
N VAL A 26 -11.91 2.37 2.17
CA VAL A 26 -10.56 1.86 1.91
C VAL A 26 -10.55 0.34 2.08
N LEU A 27 -10.17 -0.37 1.06
CA LEU A 27 -10.02 -1.83 1.08
C LEU A 27 -8.56 -2.20 1.34
N GLY A 28 -8.29 -2.71 2.53
CA GLY A 28 -6.98 -3.09 3.02
C GLY A 28 -6.36 -2.06 3.97
N GLY A 29 -5.97 -2.54 5.15
CA GLY A 29 -5.38 -1.74 6.24
C GLY A 29 -3.84 -1.79 6.28
N GLY A 30 -3.20 -2.10 5.16
CA GLY A 30 -1.74 -1.96 5.04
C GLY A 30 -1.29 -0.50 5.02
N LEU A 31 0.01 -0.27 4.87
CA LEU A 31 0.60 1.08 4.92
C LEU A 31 -0.10 2.06 3.98
N SER A 32 -0.28 1.70 2.70
CA SER A 32 -0.94 2.54 1.70
C SER A 32 -2.39 2.86 2.07
N GLY A 33 -3.15 1.86 2.56
CA GLY A 33 -4.52 2.05 3.00
C GLY A 33 -4.62 2.98 4.21
N CYS A 34 -3.73 2.83 5.18
CA CYS A 34 -3.65 3.71 6.33
C CYS A 34 -3.34 5.16 5.94
N PHE A 35 -2.37 5.37 5.04
CA PHE A 35 -2.06 6.72 4.54
C PHE A 35 -3.22 7.34 3.75
N ALA A 36 -3.90 6.56 2.91
CA ALA A 36 -5.07 7.02 2.18
C ALA A 36 -6.21 7.42 3.15
N ALA A 37 -6.47 6.59 4.16
CA ALA A 37 -7.48 6.86 5.18
C ALA A 37 -7.16 8.14 5.98
N ILE A 38 -5.91 8.29 6.42
CA ILE A 38 -5.44 9.48 7.13
C ILE A 38 -5.57 10.73 6.26
N ALA A 39 -5.16 10.65 4.99
CA ALA A 39 -5.26 11.78 4.07
C ALA A 39 -6.70 12.23 3.83
N ALA A 40 -7.64 11.28 3.68
CA ALA A 40 -9.05 11.57 3.55
C ALA A 40 -9.63 12.17 4.84
N ALA A 41 -9.34 11.58 5.98
CA ALA A 41 -9.81 12.06 7.29
C ALA A 41 -9.31 13.47 7.60
N ARG A 42 -8.06 13.81 7.24
CA ARG A 42 -7.52 15.16 7.38
C ARG A 42 -8.27 16.21 6.55
N LYS A 43 -8.98 15.79 5.52
CA LYS A 43 -9.87 16.66 4.71
C LYS A 43 -11.29 16.73 5.27
N GLY A 44 -11.55 16.15 6.42
CA GLY A 44 -12.86 16.17 7.08
C GLY A 44 -13.83 15.11 6.56
N LEU A 45 -13.36 14.13 5.78
CA LEU A 45 -14.21 13.05 5.26
C LEU A 45 -14.33 11.93 6.29
N SER A 46 -15.51 11.31 6.35
CA SER A 46 -15.72 10.06 7.08
C SER A 46 -15.10 8.89 6.30
N VAL A 47 -14.32 8.05 6.98
CA VAL A 47 -13.57 6.96 6.34
C VAL A 47 -13.86 5.65 7.03
N VAL A 48 -14.13 4.62 6.25
CA VAL A 48 -14.17 3.22 6.71
C VAL A 48 -13.02 2.46 6.05
N VAL A 49 -12.25 1.72 6.87
CA VAL A 49 -11.22 0.82 6.40
C VAL A 49 -11.68 -0.61 6.64
N VAL A 50 -11.72 -1.42 5.58
CA VAL A 50 -12.01 -2.86 5.68
C VAL A 50 -10.73 -3.63 5.53
N GLU A 51 -10.37 -4.40 6.56
CA GLU A 51 -9.15 -5.20 6.61
C GLU A 51 -9.49 -6.67 6.94
N LYS A 52 -8.87 -7.60 6.21
CA LYS A 52 -9.08 -9.05 6.39
C LYS A 52 -8.28 -9.64 7.55
N GLY A 53 -7.26 -8.96 8.01
CA GLY A 53 -6.37 -9.41 9.09
C GLY A 53 -6.48 -8.51 10.33
N ALA A 54 -5.47 -8.60 11.20
CA ALA A 54 -5.35 -7.72 12.36
C ALA A 54 -4.91 -6.33 11.91
N ALA A 55 -5.71 -5.31 12.17
CA ALA A 55 -5.46 -3.94 11.69
C ALA A 55 -4.08 -3.39 12.15
N GLU A 56 -3.64 -3.77 13.36
CA GLU A 56 -2.37 -3.32 13.93
C GLU A 56 -1.13 -3.94 13.27
N LYS A 57 -1.32 -5.01 12.50
CA LYS A 57 -0.21 -5.79 11.90
C LYS A 57 -0.49 -6.17 10.46
N SER A 58 -1.33 -5.43 9.76
CA SER A 58 -1.76 -5.73 8.41
C SER A 58 -0.77 -5.21 7.35
N GLY A 59 -0.75 -5.93 6.21
CA GLY A 59 0.06 -5.58 5.06
C GLY A 59 1.54 -5.97 5.20
N ALA A 60 2.32 -5.70 4.16
CA ALA A 60 3.73 -6.07 4.09
C ALA A 60 4.60 -5.40 5.15
N ALA A 61 4.23 -4.20 5.58
CA ALA A 61 4.91 -3.45 6.64
C ALA A 61 4.37 -3.76 8.06
N GLY A 62 3.40 -4.68 8.19
CA GLY A 62 2.74 -4.97 9.47
C GLY A 62 3.64 -5.58 10.54
N THR A 63 4.73 -6.23 10.11
CA THR A 63 5.78 -6.76 11.01
C THR A 63 6.93 -5.77 11.24
N GLY A 64 6.80 -4.56 10.69
CA GLY A 64 7.87 -3.57 10.65
C GLY A 64 8.63 -3.57 9.32
N PHE A 65 9.41 -2.55 9.12
CA PHE A 65 10.39 -2.45 8.05
C PHE A 65 11.68 -1.86 8.63
N ASP A 66 12.79 -2.29 8.09
CA ASP A 66 14.13 -1.97 8.61
C ASP A 66 14.94 -1.07 7.65
N HIS A 67 14.37 -0.74 6.51
CA HIS A 67 15.00 0.12 5.50
C HIS A 67 14.11 1.30 5.15
N TRP A 68 14.75 2.45 5.01
CA TRP A 68 14.16 3.66 4.49
C TRP A 68 15.09 4.25 3.44
N GLU A 69 14.57 4.42 2.22
CA GLU A 69 15.35 5.04 1.15
C GLU A 69 15.43 6.54 1.38
N SER A 70 16.62 7.04 1.62
CA SER A 70 16.88 8.45 1.88
C SER A 70 18.08 8.99 1.11
N ALA A 71 18.53 8.26 0.06
CA ALA A 71 19.74 8.63 -0.64
C ALA A 71 19.70 10.04 -1.24
N CYS A 72 18.54 10.48 -1.72
CA CYS A 72 18.37 11.82 -2.30
C CYS A 72 18.11 12.91 -1.27
N THR A 73 17.66 12.55 -0.07
CA THR A 73 17.38 13.51 1.03
C THR A 73 18.51 13.58 2.06
N ASN A 74 19.48 12.68 1.97
CA ASN A 74 20.66 12.68 2.82
C ASN A 74 21.55 13.89 2.48
N PRO A 75 21.85 14.78 3.45
CA PRO A 75 22.66 15.98 3.21
C PRO A 75 24.10 15.71 2.77
N CYS A 76 24.58 14.48 2.90
CA CYS A 76 25.90 14.04 2.45
C CYS A 76 25.87 13.37 1.07
N SER A 77 24.74 13.33 0.40
CA SER A 77 24.57 12.71 -0.92
C SER A 77 24.30 13.77 -1.98
N GLU A 78 24.98 13.63 -3.10
CA GLU A 78 24.75 14.44 -4.30
C GLU A 78 23.94 13.68 -5.37
N VAL A 79 23.43 12.50 -5.04
CA VAL A 79 22.71 11.62 -5.97
C VAL A 79 21.31 12.18 -6.24
N THR A 80 20.95 12.20 -7.52
CA THR A 80 19.60 12.63 -7.94
C THR A 80 18.60 11.46 -7.96
N PRO A 81 17.29 11.73 -7.84
CA PRO A 81 16.27 10.71 -7.97
C PRO A 81 16.33 9.94 -9.29
N GLU A 82 16.72 10.60 -10.40
CA GLU A 82 16.89 10.00 -11.70
C GLU A 82 18.04 8.99 -11.73
N GLU A 83 19.15 9.32 -11.10
CA GLU A 83 20.32 8.44 -11.05
C GLU A 83 20.00 7.17 -10.25
N ILE A 84 19.34 7.29 -9.10
CA ILE A 84 18.92 6.13 -8.29
C ILE A 84 17.88 5.31 -9.03
N ALA A 85 16.82 5.90 -9.58
CA ALA A 85 15.81 5.19 -10.32
C ALA A 85 16.40 4.40 -11.50
N ASN A 86 17.35 5.00 -12.22
CA ASN A 86 18.06 4.34 -13.32
C ASN A 86 18.96 3.21 -12.82
N ALA A 87 19.64 3.36 -11.68
CA ALA A 87 20.45 2.31 -11.09
C ALA A 87 19.59 1.10 -10.71
N TYR A 88 18.50 1.30 -9.99
CA TYR A 88 17.58 0.22 -9.62
C TYR A 88 16.99 -0.51 -10.83
N VAL A 89 16.56 0.22 -11.85
CA VAL A 89 16.05 -0.40 -13.08
C VAL A 89 17.10 -1.26 -13.77
N ARG A 90 18.37 -0.82 -13.82
CA ARG A 90 19.46 -1.58 -14.43
C ARG A 90 19.83 -2.80 -13.60
N GLU A 91 19.94 -2.67 -12.28
CA GLU A 91 20.30 -3.77 -11.38
C GLU A 91 19.25 -4.88 -11.35
N GLN A 92 18.01 -4.54 -11.64
CA GLN A 92 16.89 -5.48 -11.72
C GLN A 92 16.56 -5.90 -13.16
N ASP A 93 17.51 -5.84 -14.07
CA ASP A 93 17.37 -6.26 -15.47
C ASP A 93 16.12 -5.68 -16.16
N TRP A 94 15.76 -4.43 -15.83
CA TRP A 94 14.60 -3.71 -16.37
C TRP A 94 13.22 -4.24 -15.95
N TYR A 95 13.15 -5.14 -14.97
CA TYR A 95 11.88 -5.66 -14.45
C TYR A 95 11.20 -4.75 -13.41
N SER A 96 11.91 -3.74 -12.89
CA SER A 96 11.35 -2.83 -11.89
C SER A 96 10.71 -1.59 -12.52
N ASN A 97 9.81 -0.94 -11.75
CA ASN A 97 9.15 0.27 -12.18
C ASN A 97 9.99 1.52 -11.79
N GLY A 98 10.71 2.06 -12.77
CA GLY A 98 11.55 3.24 -12.56
C GLY A 98 10.79 4.48 -12.08
N ILE A 99 9.52 4.66 -12.46
CA ILE A 99 8.69 5.78 -11.97
C ILE A 99 8.40 5.62 -10.48
N ALA A 100 8.14 4.41 -10.00
CA ALA A 100 7.92 4.16 -8.58
C ALA A 100 9.18 4.49 -7.78
N HIS A 101 10.34 4.05 -8.22
CA HIS A 101 11.63 4.38 -7.57
C HIS A 101 11.93 5.88 -7.60
N TYR A 102 11.64 6.55 -8.71
CA TYR A 102 11.81 8.00 -8.80
C TYR A 102 10.95 8.76 -7.78
N ILE A 103 9.68 8.37 -7.64
CA ILE A 103 8.76 8.99 -6.68
C ILE A 103 9.22 8.72 -5.24
N GLU A 104 9.61 7.49 -4.94
CA GLU A 104 10.12 7.09 -3.62
C GLU A 104 11.34 7.94 -3.21
N CYS A 105 12.31 8.10 -4.11
CA CYS A 105 13.52 8.86 -3.84
C CYS A 105 13.29 10.37 -3.73
N ARG A 106 12.24 10.89 -4.38
CA ARG A 106 11.92 12.32 -4.38
C ARG A 106 11.13 12.75 -3.16
N GLU A 107 10.21 11.91 -2.69
CA GLU A 107 9.23 12.26 -1.65
C GLU A 107 9.58 11.63 -0.29
N GLY A 108 10.62 10.76 -0.23
CA GLY A 108 11.08 10.04 0.95
C GLY A 108 11.89 10.83 1.97
#